data_7a0cec758f147b9103fd9d71431fc442
#
_entry.id   7a0cec758f147b9103fd9d71431fc442
#
_cell.length_a   1.000
_cell.length_b   1.000
_cell.length_c   1.000
_cell.angle_alpha   90.00
_cell.angle_beta   90.00
_cell.angle_gamma   90.00
#
_symmetry.space_group_name_H-M   'P 1'
#
loop_
_entity.id
_entity.type
_entity.pdbx_description
1 polymer ?
#
loop_
_entity_poly.entity_id
_entity_poly.type
_entity_poly.pdbx_seq_one_letter_code
_entity_poly.pdbx_strand_id
1 'polypeptide(L)'
;KAFLGGLRAGAWKDVLREHPVLARLMMLDVDRWTRNLAAFAGHLAADMAKLEAAFNGGKPLGRLAAVEADASDVHHGGKTVLLLSFESGLKLVYKPRSLAVDVAWSAWVRWLERDGIPHRLRTPAVLDAGDHGWAEFMERRPLEREEDAAAFYFRAGVLLGTIYALGGNDFHFENMIACGAHPVPIDLETLLLHRVKPFDLTVSGKNAAHLAHDELDDSVLRVGMLPYWHVDAQGKAADWGALTCREARGLHLPVLHGRPLDVRDYEEHLLAGFAWVYDRIAGEKRRLLGEDAGEASPLDAFGSCRLRFMIRNTQVYADVLNHAARPEFLRDGLLYSFEVERLAPAFLLWAPDGELRALWNVFCAERDALENRDIPIFYGQARGLALEDDTGALHPGYFMESAVDRAKNLIRRMDERDKNVQIGLIQAALHMGAASSHADEERASDRASDKFRIPEAPAVPDDDHLIGEAAGIFEEIAARRIVGADGDVAWITPQFHLQARKIAPGRIGWACSWPPCSG
;
A
#
# COMPACT_ATOMS: atom_id res chain seq x y z
N LYS A 1 -24.19 -31.72 -11.50
CA LYS A 1 -25.16 -32.38 -10.57
C LYS A 1 -24.78 -33.83 -10.31
N ALA A 2 -24.42 -34.67 -11.32
CA ALA A 2 -24.07 -36.07 -11.16
C ALA A 2 -22.83 -36.25 -10.24
N PHE A 3 -21.77 -35.49 -10.45
CA PHE A 3 -20.56 -35.50 -9.61
C PHE A 3 -20.87 -35.21 -8.12
N LEU A 4 -21.63 -34.16 -7.84
CA LEU A 4 -22.03 -33.82 -6.46
C LEU A 4 -22.91 -34.91 -5.82
N GLY A 5 -23.77 -35.57 -6.63
CA GLY A 5 -24.56 -36.72 -6.19
C GLY A 5 -23.67 -37.92 -5.81
N GLY A 6 -22.64 -38.20 -6.61
CA GLY A 6 -21.66 -39.24 -6.33
C GLY A 6 -20.85 -38.94 -5.05
N LEU A 7 -20.41 -37.71 -4.86
CA LEU A 7 -19.71 -37.34 -3.62
C LEU A 7 -20.57 -37.55 -2.38
N ARG A 8 -21.84 -37.16 -2.42
CA ARG A 8 -22.82 -37.39 -1.32
C ARG A 8 -23.08 -38.86 -1.06
N ALA A 9 -22.98 -39.71 -2.10
CA ALA A 9 -23.11 -41.14 -1.98
C ALA A 9 -21.82 -41.86 -1.51
N GLY A 10 -20.76 -41.13 -1.18
CA GLY A 10 -19.52 -41.69 -0.60
C GLY A 10 -18.31 -41.76 -1.55
N ALA A 11 -18.43 -41.32 -2.81
CA ALA A 11 -17.34 -41.31 -3.80
C ALA A 11 -16.18 -40.37 -3.40
N TRP A 12 -16.37 -39.50 -2.42
CA TRP A 12 -15.30 -38.64 -1.90
C TRP A 12 -14.08 -39.41 -1.40
N LYS A 13 -14.27 -40.65 -0.90
CA LYS A 13 -13.16 -41.51 -0.45
C LYS A 13 -12.23 -41.89 -1.59
N ASP A 14 -12.79 -42.16 -2.76
CA ASP A 14 -12.00 -42.53 -3.94
C ASP A 14 -11.31 -41.28 -4.53
N VAL A 15 -11.97 -40.16 -4.51
CA VAL A 15 -11.34 -38.88 -4.90
C VAL A 15 -10.13 -38.57 -4.01
N LEU A 16 -10.23 -38.74 -2.69
CA LEU A 16 -9.11 -38.45 -1.79
C LEU A 16 -7.99 -39.49 -1.92
N ARG A 17 -8.28 -40.75 -2.30
CA ARG A 17 -7.25 -41.76 -2.63
C ARG A 17 -6.53 -41.42 -3.93
N GLU A 18 -7.26 -40.95 -4.92
CA GLU A 18 -6.69 -40.52 -6.20
C GLU A 18 -5.89 -39.22 -6.10
N HIS A 19 -6.26 -38.35 -5.13
CA HIS A 19 -5.64 -37.03 -4.90
C HIS A 19 -5.14 -36.91 -3.45
N PRO A 20 -4.04 -37.58 -3.07
CA PRO A 20 -3.56 -37.58 -1.69
C PRO A 20 -3.10 -36.22 -1.20
N VAL A 21 -2.59 -35.35 -2.08
CA VAL A 21 -2.26 -33.98 -1.75
C VAL A 21 -3.52 -33.19 -1.34
N LEU A 22 -4.63 -33.36 -2.07
CA LEU A 22 -5.91 -32.77 -1.69
C LEU A 22 -6.34 -33.21 -0.29
N ALA A 23 -6.21 -34.52 0.01
CA ALA A 23 -6.54 -35.04 1.34
C ALA A 23 -5.70 -34.36 2.44
N ARG A 24 -4.38 -34.22 2.21
CA ARG A 24 -3.46 -33.52 3.12
C ARG A 24 -3.87 -32.07 3.33
N LEU A 25 -4.13 -31.32 2.24
CA LEU A 25 -4.49 -29.90 2.31
C LEU A 25 -5.83 -29.69 3.02
N MET A 26 -6.84 -30.53 2.76
CA MET A 26 -8.12 -30.45 3.47
C MET A 26 -7.97 -30.70 4.98
N MET A 27 -7.15 -31.67 5.38
CA MET A 27 -6.87 -31.93 6.80
C MET A 27 -6.16 -30.74 7.45
N LEU A 28 -5.21 -30.15 6.75
CA LEU A 28 -4.49 -28.96 7.19
C LEU A 28 -5.44 -27.76 7.40
N ASP A 29 -6.34 -27.53 6.43
CA ASP A 29 -7.32 -26.43 6.51
C ASP A 29 -8.27 -26.61 7.72
N VAL A 30 -8.75 -27.84 7.97
CA VAL A 30 -9.62 -28.14 9.14
C VAL A 30 -8.87 -27.93 10.45
N ASP A 31 -7.62 -28.41 10.54
CA ASP A 31 -6.80 -28.24 11.75
C ASP A 31 -6.51 -26.76 12.04
N ARG A 32 -6.15 -25.99 11.01
CA ARG A 32 -5.93 -24.54 11.12
C ARG A 32 -7.19 -23.80 11.54
N TRP A 33 -8.31 -24.09 10.88
CA TRP A 33 -9.59 -23.49 11.22
C TRP A 33 -9.95 -23.74 12.69
N THR A 34 -9.78 -24.98 13.13
CA THR A 34 -10.09 -25.36 14.52
C THR A 34 -9.20 -24.62 15.52
N ARG A 35 -7.89 -24.55 15.26
CA ARG A 35 -6.94 -23.83 16.12
C ARG A 35 -7.21 -22.34 16.16
N ASN A 36 -7.43 -21.72 15.00
CA ASN A 36 -7.66 -20.28 14.88
C ASN A 36 -8.99 -19.87 15.56
N LEU A 37 -10.04 -20.69 15.41
CA LEU A 37 -11.32 -20.45 16.09
C LEU A 37 -11.18 -20.58 17.61
N ALA A 38 -10.45 -21.58 18.09
CA ALA A 38 -10.20 -21.75 19.53
C ALA A 38 -9.37 -20.59 20.10
N ALA A 39 -8.35 -20.14 19.39
CA ALA A 39 -7.55 -18.96 19.78
C ALA A 39 -8.40 -17.70 19.82
N PHE A 40 -9.19 -17.42 18.79
CA PHE A 40 -10.11 -16.29 18.74
C PHE A 40 -11.10 -16.32 19.92
N ALA A 41 -11.73 -17.46 20.20
CA ALA A 41 -12.68 -17.60 21.32
C ALA A 41 -11.99 -17.35 22.68
N GLY A 42 -10.76 -17.85 22.84
CA GLY A 42 -9.95 -17.60 24.03
C GLY A 42 -9.61 -16.11 24.22
N HIS A 43 -9.17 -15.43 23.15
CA HIS A 43 -8.87 -13.99 23.15
C HIS A 43 -10.11 -13.16 23.47
N LEU A 44 -11.26 -13.47 22.82
CA LEU A 44 -12.51 -12.77 23.08
C LEU A 44 -12.94 -12.90 24.54
N ALA A 45 -12.87 -14.10 25.11
CA ALA A 45 -13.23 -14.33 26.50
C ALA A 45 -12.29 -13.60 27.48
N ALA A 46 -10.99 -13.60 27.19
CA ALA A 46 -9.99 -12.95 28.05
C ALA A 46 -10.08 -11.41 28.01
N ASP A 47 -10.46 -10.84 26.87
CA ASP A 47 -10.45 -9.39 26.66
C ASP A 47 -11.82 -8.73 26.84
N MET A 48 -12.89 -9.47 27.07
CA MET A 48 -14.27 -8.94 27.10
C MET A 48 -14.41 -7.68 27.96
N ALA A 49 -13.89 -7.69 29.19
CA ALA A 49 -13.98 -6.52 30.07
C ALA A 49 -13.20 -5.31 29.57
N LYS A 50 -12.06 -5.55 28.90
CA LYS A 50 -11.28 -4.47 28.27
C LYS A 50 -12.02 -3.90 27.05
N LEU A 51 -12.68 -4.77 26.26
CA LEU A 51 -13.48 -4.36 25.11
C LEU A 51 -14.67 -3.50 25.53
N GLU A 52 -15.37 -3.90 26.59
CA GLU A 52 -16.47 -3.12 27.16
C GLU A 52 -15.99 -1.73 27.61
N ALA A 53 -14.85 -1.67 28.29
CA ALA A 53 -14.27 -0.41 28.75
C ALA A 53 -13.82 0.47 27.58
N ALA A 54 -13.11 -0.10 26.60
CA ALA A 54 -12.49 0.65 25.52
C ALA A 54 -13.50 1.13 24.45
N PHE A 55 -14.51 0.30 24.13
CA PHE A 55 -15.37 0.52 22.97
C PHE A 55 -16.84 0.79 23.32
N ASN A 56 -17.30 0.47 24.55
CA ASN A 56 -18.70 0.61 24.92
C ASN A 56 -18.93 1.43 26.21
N GLY A 57 -17.93 2.22 26.61
CA GLY A 57 -18.02 3.05 27.82
C GLY A 57 -18.26 2.27 29.09
N GLY A 58 -17.75 1.04 29.19
CA GLY A 58 -17.90 0.14 30.33
C GLY A 58 -19.26 -0.58 30.41
N LYS A 59 -20.11 -0.43 29.39
CA LYS A 59 -21.40 -1.15 29.31
C LYS A 59 -21.19 -2.52 28.69
N PRO A 60 -22.01 -3.55 29.11
CA PRO A 60 -21.93 -4.87 28.50
C PRO A 60 -22.11 -4.86 26.99
N LEU A 61 -21.29 -5.64 26.27
CA LEU A 61 -21.43 -5.87 24.85
C LEU A 61 -22.57 -6.84 24.49
N GLY A 62 -22.98 -7.66 25.44
CA GLY A 62 -23.90 -8.76 25.18
C GLY A 62 -23.22 -9.94 24.48
N ARG A 63 -24.00 -10.83 23.91
CA ARG A 63 -23.48 -11.98 23.18
C ARG A 63 -22.95 -11.57 21.81
N LEU A 64 -22.01 -12.34 21.29
CA LEU A 64 -21.58 -12.25 19.90
C LEU A 64 -22.74 -12.73 19.00
N ALA A 65 -23.29 -11.82 18.19
CA ALA A 65 -24.45 -12.07 17.33
C ALA A 65 -24.04 -12.59 15.95
N ALA A 66 -22.92 -12.08 15.40
CA ALA A 66 -22.39 -12.52 14.12
C ALA A 66 -20.87 -12.38 14.05
N VAL A 67 -20.23 -13.25 13.26
CA VAL A 67 -18.82 -13.21 12.87
C VAL A 67 -18.78 -13.32 11.36
N GLU A 68 -18.17 -12.34 10.70
CA GLU A 68 -17.90 -12.37 9.27
C GLU A 68 -16.39 -12.59 9.10
N ALA A 69 -16.02 -13.65 8.40
CA ALA A 69 -14.68 -13.92 7.91
C ALA A 69 -14.56 -13.42 6.47
N ASP A 70 -13.40 -13.53 5.85
CA ASP A 70 -13.11 -13.11 4.48
C ASP A 70 -12.88 -11.59 4.29
N ALA A 71 -12.57 -10.88 5.39
CA ALA A 71 -12.25 -9.46 5.35
C ALA A 71 -10.77 -9.17 4.97
N SER A 72 -9.94 -10.19 4.82
CA SER A 72 -8.52 -10.09 4.42
C SER A 72 -8.02 -11.36 3.80
N ASP A 73 -6.89 -11.29 3.10
CA ASP A 73 -6.13 -12.47 2.69
C ASP A 73 -5.80 -13.36 3.90
N VAL A 74 -5.64 -14.66 3.62
CA VAL A 74 -5.32 -15.68 4.62
C VAL A 74 -3.81 -15.80 4.74
N HIS A 75 -3.27 -15.57 5.92
CA HIS A 75 -1.84 -15.62 6.21
C HIS A 75 -1.55 -16.37 7.51
N HIS A 76 -0.27 -16.66 7.76
CA HIS A 76 0.25 -17.09 9.07
C HIS A 76 -0.54 -18.26 9.68
N GLY A 77 -0.66 -19.32 8.90
CA GLY A 77 -1.38 -20.52 9.32
C GLY A 77 -2.90 -20.39 9.25
N GLY A 78 -3.41 -19.69 8.25
CA GLY A 78 -4.84 -19.57 8.00
C GLY A 78 -5.55 -18.51 8.85
N LYS A 79 -4.81 -17.55 9.42
CA LYS A 79 -5.40 -16.43 10.16
C LYS A 79 -5.98 -15.40 9.20
N THR A 80 -7.13 -14.81 9.57
CA THR A 80 -7.81 -13.75 8.83
C THR A 80 -8.41 -12.73 9.79
N VAL A 81 -8.68 -11.54 9.30
CA VAL A 81 -9.42 -10.51 10.04
C VAL A 81 -10.88 -10.92 10.18
N LEU A 82 -11.46 -10.73 11.36
CA LEU A 82 -12.86 -11.03 11.63
C LEU A 82 -13.64 -9.76 11.96
N LEU A 83 -14.79 -9.60 11.32
CA LEU A 83 -15.75 -8.55 11.65
C LEU A 83 -16.79 -9.11 12.62
N LEU A 84 -16.95 -8.46 13.76
CA LEU A 84 -17.77 -8.92 14.87
C LEU A 84 -18.96 -8.00 15.08
N SER A 85 -20.13 -8.58 15.29
CA SER A 85 -21.33 -7.83 15.68
C SER A 85 -21.86 -8.38 17.01
N PHE A 86 -22.13 -7.49 17.97
CA PHE A 86 -22.64 -7.83 19.30
C PHE A 86 -24.11 -7.49 19.44
N GLU A 87 -24.79 -8.11 20.41
CA GLU A 87 -26.21 -7.83 20.74
C GLU A 87 -26.44 -6.35 21.12
N SER A 88 -25.45 -5.66 21.67
CA SER A 88 -25.50 -4.22 21.93
C SER A 88 -25.59 -3.35 20.66
N GLY A 89 -25.43 -3.94 19.46
CA GLY A 89 -25.31 -3.25 18.19
C GLY A 89 -23.88 -2.76 17.87
N LEU A 90 -22.94 -2.90 18.81
CA LEU A 90 -21.54 -2.56 18.56
C LEU A 90 -20.91 -3.53 17.56
N LYS A 91 -20.10 -2.99 16.64
CA LYS A 91 -19.27 -3.76 15.73
C LYS A 91 -17.81 -3.52 16.05
N LEU A 92 -17.00 -4.57 16.04
CA LEU A 92 -15.54 -4.51 16.21
C LEU A 92 -14.84 -5.32 15.12
N VAL A 93 -13.56 -5.02 14.93
CA VAL A 93 -12.67 -5.77 14.07
C VAL A 93 -11.65 -6.48 14.93
N TYR A 94 -11.58 -7.81 14.84
CA TYR A 94 -10.50 -8.60 15.41
C TYR A 94 -9.40 -8.80 14.38
N LYS A 95 -8.18 -8.43 14.75
CA LYS A 95 -6.97 -8.62 13.93
C LYS A 95 -6.06 -9.61 14.66
N PRO A 96 -5.72 -10.77 14.06
CA PRO A 96 -4.87 -11.79 14.69
C PRO A 96 -3.37 -11.43 14.61
N ARG A 97 -3.04 -10.18 14.91
CA ARG A 97 -1.71 -9.59 14.95
C ARG A 97 -1.65 -8.42 15.92
N SER A 98 -0.45 -8.02 16.32
CA SER A 98 -0.26 -6.79 17.11
C SER A 98 -0.78 -5.56 16.36
N LEU A 99 -1.38 -4.64 17.12
CA LEU A 99 -1.80 -3.31 16.67
C LEU A 99 -0.87 -2.19 17.20
N ALA A 100 0.36 -2.53 17.56
CA ALA A 100 1.33 -1.54 18.04
C ALA A 100 1.54 -0.39 17.03
N VAL A 101 1.51 -0.68 15.72
CA VAL A 101 1.60 0.35 14.66
C VAL A 101 0.37 1.27 14.69
N ASP A 102 -0.83 0.71 14.89
CA ASP A 102 -2.09 1.46 14.97
C ASP A 102 -2.09 2.38 16.21
N VAL A 103 -1.55 1.90 17.34
CA VAL A 103 -1.36 2.71 18.56
C VAL A 103 -0.34 3.83 18.33
N ALA A 104 0.80 3.52 17.69
CA ALA A 104 1.83 4.51 17.37
C ALA A 104 1.31 5.56 16.37
N TRP A 105 0.53 5.14 15.36
CA TRP A 105 -0.17 6.04 14.45
C TRP A 105 -1.09 7.01 15.18
N SER A 106 -1.89 6.51 16.12
CA SER A 106 -2.78 7.35 16.91
C SER A 106 -2.01 8.37 17.77
N ALA A 107 -0.81 7.99 18.26
CA ALA A 107 0.07 8.92 18.97
C ALA A 107 0.69 9.97 18.03
N TRP A 108 1.08 9.56 16.81
CA TRP A 108 1.57 10.46 15.77
C TRP A 108 0.53 11.49 15.34
N VAL A 109 -0.71 11.05 15.09
CA VAL A 109 -1.82 11.96 14.73
C VAL A 109 -2.08 12.97 15.85
N ARG A 110 -2.11 12.53 17.11
CA ARG A 110 -2.23 13.46 18.25
C ARG A 110 -1.11 14.47 18.32
N TRP A 111 0.11 14.08 17.97
CA TRP A 111 1.24 15.01 17.89
C TRP A 111 1.04 16.03 16.75
N LEU A 112 0.62 15.61 15.58
CA LEU A 112 0.34 16.52 14.46
C LEU A 112 -0.72 17.58 14.83
N GLU A 113 -1.71 17.20 15.63
CA GLU A 113 -2.85 18.04 15.99
C GLU A 113 -2.57 19.05 17.13
N ARG A 114 -1.41 18.97 17.81
CA ARG A 114 -1.13 19.76 19.02
C ARG A 114 -1.25 21.27 18.83
N ASP A 115 -0.77 21.79 17.70
CA ASP A 115 -0.68 23.23 17.46
C ASP A 115 -1.80 23.74 16.53
N GLY A 116 -2.86 22.95 16.43
CA GLY A 116 -4.02 23.27 15.61
C GLY A 116 -3.88 22.79 14.16
N ILE A 117 -4.78 21.95 13.75
CA ILE A 117 -4.96 21.53 12.35
C ILE A 117 -6.31 22.08 11.88
N PRO A 118 -6.42 22.61 10.66
CA PRO A 118 -7.69 23.12 10.13
C PRO A 118 -8.84 22.10 10.21
N HIS A 119 -8.51 20.82 9.93
CA HIS A 119 -9.47 19.72 9.97
C HIS A 119 -8.84 18.50 10.65
N ARG A 120 -9.29 18.17 11.85
CA ARG A 120 -8.78 17.00 12.60
C ARG A 120 -8.96 15.70 11.84
N LEU A 121 -7.96 14.82 11.95
CA LEU A 121 -8.02 13.45 11.42
C LEU A 121 -8.86 12.56 12.34
N ARG A 122 -9.45 11.51 11.78
CA ARG A 122 -10.07 10.44 12.55
C ARG A 122 -9.18 9.20 12.51
N THR A 123 -8.88 8.67 13.68
CA THR A 123 -8.22 7.37 13.84
C THR A 123 -9.18 6.40 14.52
N PRO A 124 -9.26 5.13 14.08
CA PRO A 124 -10.04 4.12 14.80
C PRO A 124 -9.53 3.97 16.23
N ALA A 125 -10.44 3.75 17.18
CA ALA A 125 -10.03 3.29 18.50
C ALA A 125 -9.45 1.87 18.37
N VAL A 126 -8.35 1.58 19.08
CA VAL A 126 -7.69 0.28 19.04
C VAL A 126 -7.32 -0.19 20.45
N LEU A 127 -7.33 -1.51 20.63
CA LEU A 127 -6.83 -2.22 21.81
C LEU A 127 -5.81 -3.24 21.33
N ASP A 128 -4.53 -2.99 21.57
CA ASP A 128 -3.44 -3.93 21.27
C ASP A 128 -3.26 -4.88 22.45
N ALA A 129 -3.29 -6.18 22.18
CA ALA A 129 -3.06 -7.24 23.17
C ALA A 129 -1.72 -7.98 22.94
N GLY A 130 -0.88 -7.48 22.02
CA GLY A 130 0.47 -7.97 21.72
C GLY A 130 0.51 -8.92 20.54
N ASP A 131 -0.12 -10.08 20.60
CA ASP A 131 -0.18 -11.06 19.50
C ASP A 131 -1.49 -10.99 18.70
N HIS A 132 -2.45 -10.22 19.19
CA HIS A 132 -3.72 -9.90 18.56
C HIS A 132 -4.19 -8.51 18.98
N GLY A 133 -5.23 -8.01 18.34
CA GLY A 133 -5.83 -6.75 18.73
C GLY A 133 -7.24 -6.56 18.22
N TRP A 134 -7.86 -5.51 18.73
CA TRP A 134 -9.24 -5.14 18.46
C TRP A 134 -9.28 -3.69 18.00
N ALA A 135 -10.07 -3.44 16.97
CA ALA A 135 -10.24 -2.10 16.43
C ALA A 135 -11.72 -1.75 16.28
N GLU A 136 -12.02 -0.46 16.36
CA GLU A 136 -13.31 0.10 16.00
C GLU A 136 -13.64 -0.28 14.56
N PHE A 137 -14.88 -0.75 14.32
CA PHE A 137 -15.35 -0.97 12.96
C PHE A 137 -15.64 0.38 12.30
N MET A 138 -14.90 0.67 11.24
CA MET A 138 -15.09 1.89 10.47
C MET A 138 -16.17 1.68 9.42
N GLU A 139 -17.28 2.39 9.56
CA GLU A 139 -18.38 2.32 8.62
C GLU A 139 -18.28 3.42 7.58
N ARG A 140 -18.44 3.06 6.30
CA ARG A 140 -18.58 4.07 5.25
C ARG A 140 -19.83 4.92 5.51
N ARG A 141 -19.65 6.23 5.47
CA ARG A 141 -20.75 7.20 5.58
C ARG A 141 -20.67 8.20 4.44
N PRO A 142 -21.81 8.58 3.83
CA PRO A 142 -21.83 9.65 2.85
C PRO A 142 -21.49 10.98 3.51
N LEU A 143 -21.12 11.96 2.70
CA LEU A 143 -21.03 13.35 3.11
C LEU A 143 -22.44 13.92 3.34
N GLU A 144 -22.57 14.77 4.32
CA GLU A 144 -23.84 15.43 4.63
C GLU A 144 -23.97 16.76 3.88
N ARG A 145 -22.87 17.46 3.65
CA ARG A 145 -22.82 18.80 3.07
C ARG A 145 -21.69 18.91 2.05
N GLU A 146 -21.80 19.86 1.14
CA GLU A 146 -20.79 20.14 0.13
C GLU A 146 -19.45 20.60 0.75
N GLU A 147 -19.50 21.38 1.82
CA GLU A 147 -18.32 21.83 2.57
C GLU A 147 -17.50 20.67 3.16
N ASP A 148 -18.15 19.55 3.46
CA ASP A 148 -17.50 18.35 3.98
C ASP A 148 -16.57 17.69 2.94
N ALA A 149 -16.79 17.95 1.65
CA ALA A 149 -15.93 17.46 0.57
C ALA A 149 -14.56 18.16 0.60
N ALA A 150 -14.53 19.47 0.75
CA ALA A 150 -13.30 20.25 0.91
C ALA A 150 -12.48 19.75 2.12
N ALA A 151 -13.17 19.54 3.25
CA ALA A 151 -12.56 19.01 4.46
C ALA A 151 -12.03 17.56 4.29
N PHE A 152 -12.75 16.72 3.52
CA PHE A 152 -12.31 15.36 3.20
C PHE A 152 -11.00 15.37 2.41
N TYR A 153 -10.93 16.16 1.33
CA TYR A 153 -9.73 16.21 0.49
C TYR A 153 -8.57 16.92 1.16
N PHE A 154 -8.81 17.92 2.01
CA PHE A 154 -7.74 18.47 2.85
C PHE A 154 -7.15 17.40 3.77
N ARG A 155 -7.98 16.62 4.46
CA ARG A 155 -7.52 15.50 5.30
C ARG A 155 -6.79 14.42 4.49
N ALA A 156 -7.26 14.14 3.28
CA ALA A 156 -6.57 13.22 2.37
C ALA A 156 -5.16 13.71 2.01
N GLY A 157 -5.00 15.02 1.79
CA GLY A 157 -3.69 15.64 1.59
C GLY A 157 -2.79 15.53 2.81
N VAL A 158 -3.33 15.74 4.02
CA VAL A 158 -2.59 15.56 5.27
C VAL A 158 -2.15 14.10 5.44
N LEU A 159 -3.02 13.12 5.14
CA LEU A 159 -2.66 11.70 5.18
C LEU A 159 -1.58 11.38 4.15
N LEU A 160 -1.72 11.83 2.91
CA LEU A 160 -0.77 11.61 1.83
C LEU A 160 0.64 12.09 2.22
N GLY A 161 0.75 13.33 2.72
CA GLY A 161 2.04 13.89 3.15
C GLY A 161 2.61 13.23 4.40
N THR A 162 1.75 12.81 5.33
CA THR A 162 2.18 12.08 6.53
C THR A 162 2.75 10.71 6.18
N ILE A 163 2.03 9.93 5.35
CA ILE A 163 2.45 8.58 4.95
C ILE A 163 3.71 8.67 4.08
N TYR A 164 3.81 9.69 3.21
CA TYR A 164 5.04 9.99 2.47
C TYR A 164 6.24 10.21 3.40
N ALA A 165 6.10 11.07 4.41
CA ALA A 165 7.18 11.37 5.36
C ALA A 165 7.62 10.16 6.19
N LEU A 166 6.70 9.23 6.49
CA LEU A 166 6.97 7.97 7.18
C LEU A 166 7.50 6.87 6.25
N GLY A 167 7.47 7.07 4.93
CA GLY A 167 7.93 6.10 3.94
C GLY A 167 6.99 4.92 3.73
N GLY A 168 5.69 5.12 3.99
CA GLY A 168 4.67 4.09 3.85
C GLY A 168 4.26 3.82 2.41
N ASN A 169 3.65 2.66 2.18
CA ASN A 169 3.04 2.27 0.91
C ASN A 169 1.76 1.46 1.14
N ASP A 170 1.14 1.00 0.04
CA ASP A 170 -0.04 0.10 0.08
C ASP A 170 -1.33 0.75 0.61
N PHE A 171 -1.41 2.08 0.60
CA PHE A 171 -2.62 2.81 1.00
C PHE A 171 -3.57 2.99 -0.19
N HIS A 172 -3.90 1.86 -0.84
CA HIS A 172 -4.80 1.82 -1.99
C HIS A 172 -6.28 1.77 -1.57
N PHE A 173 -7.19 1.61 -2.54
CA PHE A 173 -8.63 1.73 -2.33
C PHE A 173 -9.23 0.75 -1.31
N GLU A 174 -8.63 -0.43 -1.10
CA GLU A 174 -9.12 -1.42 -0.13
C GLU A 174 -8.70 -1.09 1.31
N ASN A 175 -7.61 -0.32 1.47
CA ASN A 175 -7.04 0.03 2.78
C ASN A 175 -7.52 1.39 3.31
N MET A 176 -8.51 2.01 2.65
CA MET A 176 -9.08 3.29 3.03
C MET A 176 -10.61 3.23 3.09
N ILE A 177 -11.21 3.91 4.08
CA ILE A 177 -12.67 4.04 4.21
C ILE A 177 -13.07 5.52 4.30
N ALA A 178 -14.06 5.92 3.51
CA ALA A 178 -14.67 7.25 3.59
C ALA A 178 -15.75 7.28 4.68
N CYS A 179 -15.42 7.79 5.85
CA CYS A 179 -16.32 7.96 6.98
C CYS A 179 -16.86 9.40 7.05
N GLY A 180 -17.85 9.74 6.21
CA GLY A 180 -18.28 11.13 6.04
C GLY A 180 -17.11 11.98 5.55
N ALA A 181 -16.84 13.10 6.20
CA ALA A 181 -15.74 13.99 5.86
C ALA A 181 -14.33 13.48 6.24
N HIS A 182 -14.19 12.21 6.64
CA HIS A 182 -12.92 11.64 7.08
C HIS A 182 -12.47 10.48 6.20
N PRO A 183 -11.37 10.61 5.45
CA PRO A 183 -10.63 9.48 4.90
C PRO A 183 -9.90 8.77 6.05
N VAL A 184 -10.15 7.48 6.23
CA VAL A 184 -9.58 6.71 7.35
C VAL A 184 -8.80 5.53 6.81
N PRO A 185 -7.48 5.45 7.04
CA PRO A 185 -6.71 4.26 6.75
C PRO A 185 -7.04 3.17 7.77
N ILE A 186 -7.28 1.94 7.30
CA ILE A 186 -7.69 0.80 8.12
C ILE A 186 -6.65 -0.31 8.20
N ASP A 187 -5.62 -0.26 7.37
CA ASP A 187 -4.47 -1.15 7.42
C ASP A 187 -3.17 -0.33 7.43
N LEU A 188 -2.43 -0.43 8.53
CA LEU A 188 -1.23 0.34 8.80
C LEU A 188 0.04 -0.52 8.84
N GLU A 189 -0.03 -1.80 8.43
CA GLU A 189 1.09 -2.73 8.51
C GLU A 189 2.32 -2.27 7.73
N THR A 190 2.10 -1.47 6.68
CA THR A 190 3.11 -0.97 5.76
C THR A 190 3.35 0.54 5.88
N LEU A 191 2.99 1.13 7.03
CA LEU A 191 3.13 2.58 7.28
C LEU A 191 4.58 3.06 7.27
N LEU A 192 5.51 2.20 7.70
CA LEU A 192 6.94 2.41 7.58
C LEU A 192 7.55 1.19 6.87
N LEU A 193 8.53 1.42 6.03
CA LEU A 193 9.16 0.36 5.26
C LEU A 193 10.67 0.38 5.37
N HIS A 194 11.22 -0.81 5.48
CA HIS A 194 12.66 -1.02 5.37
C HIS A 194 13.15 -0.81 3.94
N ARG A 195 14.41 -0.44 3.77
CA ARG A 195 15.07 -0.47 2.46
C ARG A 195 15.83 -1.78 2.32
N VAL A 196 15.57 -2.49 1.22
CA VAL A 196 16.33 -3.69 0.86
C VAL A 196 17.55 -3.34 0.04
N LYS A 197 18.53 -4.24 0.02
CA LYS A 197 19.65 -4.15 -0.92
C LYS A 197 19.13 -4.31 -2.34
N PRO A 198 19.61 -3.50 -3.30
CA PRO A 198 19.27 -3.74 -4.70
C PRO A 198 19.77 -5.13 -5.11
N PHE A 199 18.91 -5.91 -5.73
CA PHE A 199 19.28 -7.25 -6.23
C PHE A 199 20.20 -7.19 -7.45
N ASP A 200 20.27 -6.05 -8.14
CA ASP A 200 21.14 -5.86 -9.31
C ASP A 200 22.47 -5.26 -8.88
N LEU A 201 23.42 -6.12 -8.52
CA LEU A 201 24.78 -5.73 -8.15
C LEU A 201 25.75 -5.70 -9.35
N THR A 202 25.28 -5.90 -10.57
CA THR A 202 26.12 -5.92 -11.75
C THR A 202 26.58 -4.52 -12.18
N VAL A 203 26.00 -3.47 -11.61
CA VAL A 203 26.35 -2.08 -11.91
C VAL A 203 27.14 -1.50 -10.73
N SER A 204 28.44 -1.43 -10.88
CA SER A 204 29.32 -0.73 -9.97
C SER A 204 29.16 0.78 -10.15
N GLY A 205 28.19 1.35 -9.46
CA GLY A 205 27.86 2.77 -9.54
C GLY A 205 26.37 2.96 -9.81
N LYS A 206 25.78 3.93 -9.13
CA LYS A 206 24.39 4.30 -9.40
C LYS A 206 24.34 5.13 -10.68
N ASN A 207 23.91 4.52 -11.78
CA ASN A 207 23.59 5.28 -12.98
C ASN A 207 22.34 6.16 -12.78
N ALA A 208 22.10 7.12 -13.66
CA ALA A 208 21.00 8.06 -13.53
C ALA A 208 19.62 7.38 -13.47
N ALA A 209 19.44 6.26 -14.17
CA ALA A 209 18.18 5.50 -14.14
C ALA A 209 17.92 4.84 -12.78
N HIS A 210 18.95 4.30 -12.12
CA HIS A 210 18.83 3.77 -10.76
C HIS A 210 18.52 4.88 -9.74
N LEU A 211 19.18 6.03 -9.87
CA LEU A 211 18.89 7.18 -8.98
C LEU A 211 17.46 7.68 -9.17
N ALA A 212 16.99 7.75 -10.42
CA ALA A 212 15.61 8.14 -10.71
C ALA A 212 14.59 7.12 -10.18
N HIS A 213 14.91 5.82 -10.22
CA HIS A 213 14.09 4.78 -9.60
C HIS A 213 14.05 4.94 -8.06
N ASP A 214 15.21 5.16 -7.43
CA ASP A 214 15.29 5.43 -5.99
C ASP A 214 14.47 6.68 -5.61
N GLU A 215 14.49 7.75 -6.42
CA GLU A 215 13.70 8.95 -6.19
C GLU A 215 12.19 8.69 -6.33
N LEU A 216 11.77 7.89 -7.30
CA LEU A 216 10.37 7.47 -7.43
C LEU A 216 9.91 6.62 -6.25
N ASP A 217 10.77 5.69 -5.81
CA ASP A 217 10.50 4.84 -4.64
C ASP A 217 10.44 5.62 -3.32
N ASP A 218 11.11 6.77 -3.26
CA ASP A 218 11.07 7.68 -2.14
C ASP A 218 10.12 8.88 -2.37
N SER A 219 9.22 8.79 -3.36
CA SER A 219 8.26 9.87 -3.67
C SER A 219 6.85 9.60 -3.13
N VAL A 220 6.02 10.62 -3.20
CA VAL A 220 4.59 10.57 -2.86
C VAL A 220 3.80 9.55 -3.69
N LEU A 221 4.29 9.17 -4.87
CA LEU A 221 3.64 8.19 -5.75
C LEU A 221 3.64 6.78 -5.16
N ARG A 222 4.59 6.47 -4.27
CA ARG A 222 4.68 5.18 -3.60
C ARG A 222 3.53 4.92 -2.64
N VAL A 223 2.92 5.97 -2.08
CA VAL A 223 1.91 5.87 -1.01
C VAL A 223 0.73 4.98 -1.39
N GLY A 224 0.33 4.95 -2.67
CA GLY A 224 -0.82 4.18 -3.16
C GLY A 224 -2.15 4.95 -3.11
N MET A 225 -2.17 6.17 -2.60
CA MET A 225 -3.38 7.01 -2.58
C MET A 225 -3.65 7.67 -3.93
N LEU A 226 -2.61 8.02 -4.69
CA LEU A 226 -2.68 8.59 -6.03
C LEU A 226 -2.97 7.51 -7.08
N PRO A 227 -3.31 7.86 -8.33
CA PRO A 227 -3.54 6.90 -9.40
C PRO A 227 -2.42 5.86 -9.50
N TYR A 228 -2.79 4.61 -9.32
CA TYR A 228 -1.87 3.47 -9.36
C TYR A 228 -2.46 2.37 -10.25
N TRP A 229 -1.86 2.17 -11.42
CA TRP A 229 -2.38 1.24 -12.41
C TRP A 229 -1.84 -0.17 -12.22
N HIS A 230 -2.73 -1.09 -11.94
CA HIS A 230 -2.46 -2.52 -11.93
C HIS A 230 -2.94 -3.14 -13.24
N VAL A 231 -2.12 -4.03 -13.80
CA VAL A 231 -2.47 -4.75 -15.03
C VAL A 231 -2.63 -6.23 -14.69
N ASP A 232 -3.83 -6.77 -14.90
CA ASP A 232 -4.13 -8.18 -14.65
C ASP A 232 -3.48 -9.12 -15.68
N ALA A 233 -3.56 -10.43 -15.42
CA ALA A 233 -3.00 -11.45 -16.31
C ALA A 233 -3.63 -11.45 -17.73
N GLN A 234 -4.79 -10.81 -17.91
CA GLN A 234 -5.47 -10.65 -19.18
C GLN A 234 -5.09 -9.34 -19.89
N GLY A 235 -4.20 -8.53 -19.28
CA GLY A 235 -3.76 -7.27 -19.83
C GLY A 235 -4.73 -6.10 -19.61
N LYS A 236 -5.75 -6.27 -18.77
CA LYS A 236 -6.67 -5.20 -18.41
C LYS A 236 -6.05 -4.33 -17.32
N ALA A 237 -5.94 -3.04 -17.57
CA ALA A 237 -5.47 -2.08 -16.58
C ALA A 237 -6.63 -1.60 -15.70
N ALA A 238 -6.41 -1.57 -14.39
CA ALA A 238 -7.31 -1.00 -13.40
C ALA A 238 -6.55 -0.04 -12.51
N ASP A 239 -7.17 1.11 -12.18
CA ASP A 239 -6.63 2.06 -11.21
C ASP A 239 -6.95 1.57 -9.80
N TRP A 240 -5.93 1.48 -8.95
CA TRP A 240 -6.03 1.06 -7.55
C TRP A 240 -5.84 2.20 -6.57
N GLY A 241 -5.64 3.43 -7.04
CA GLY A 241 -5.44 4.61 -6.20
C GLY A 241 -6.61 4.88 -5.26
N ALA A 242 -6.35 5.12 -3.97
CA ALA A 242 -7.42 5.36 -3.00
C ALA A 242 -8.22 6.63 -3.27
N LEU A 243 -7.69 7.60 -4.02
CA LEU A 243 -8.38 8.85 -4.34
C LEU A 243 -9.04 8.83 -5.72
N THR A 244 -8.76 7.81 -6.55
CA THR A 244 -9.14 7.82 -7.97
C THR A 244 -9.83 6.55 -8.45
N CYS A 245 -9.62 5.41 -7.80
CA CYS A 245 -10.26 4.15 -8.15
C CYS A 245 -11.78 4.29 -8.12
N ARG A 246 -12.45 3.98 -9.25
CA ARG A 246 -13.92 4.07 -9.39
C ARG A 246 -14.60 2.71 -9.46
N GLU A 247 -13.90 1.65 -9.11
CA GLU A 247 -14.46 0.32 -9.11
C GLU A 247 -15.62 0.18 -8.10
N ALA A 248 -16.65 -0.54 -8.49
CA ALA A 248 -18.01 -0.44 -7.94
C ALA A 248 -18.19 -0.87 -6.46
N ARG A 249 -17.16 -1.36 -5.79
CA ARG A 249 -17.23 -1.81 -4.39
C ARG A 249 -16.37 -0.99 -3.43
N GLY A 250 -15.72 0.07 -3.92
CA GLY A 250 -14.81 0.86 -3.10
C GLY A 250 -15.53 1.61 -1.97
N LEU A 251 -15.05 1.43 -0.75
CA LEU A 251 -15.54 2.15 0.43
C LEU A 251 -14.76 3.46 0.66
N HIS A 252 -13.78 3.75 -0.16
CA HIS A 252 -12.75 4.78 -0.01
C HIS A 252 -13.13 6.16 -0.55
N LEU A 253 -14.00 6.23 -1.59
CA LEU A 253 -14.39 7.52 -2.16
C LEU A 253 -15.53 8.17 -1.36
N PRO A 254 -15.43 9.49 -1.11
CA PRO A 254 -16.51 10.26 -0.51
C PRO A 254 -17.69 10.33 -1.48
N VAL A 255 -18.89 10.21 -0.94
CA VAL A 255 -20.15 10.23 -1.72
C VAL A 255 -21.02 11.36 -1.22
N LEU A 256 -21.46 12.22 -2.13
CA LEU A 256 -22.44 13.27 -1.88
C LEU A 256 -23.65 13.07 -2.79
N HIS A 257 -24.85 13.12 -2.22
CA HIS A 257 -26.11 12.89 -2.96
C HIS A 257 -26.11 11.60 -3.81
N GLY A 258 -25.48 10.53 -3.28
CA GLY A 258 -25.42 9.22 -3.97
C GLY A 258 -24.38 9.13 -5.09
N ARG A 259 -23.56 10.15 -5.31
CA ARG A 259 -22.52 10.18 -6.34
C ARG A 259 -21.12 10.27 -5.70
N PRO A 260 -20.17 9.42 -6.13
CA PRO A 260 -18.77 9.56 -5.70
C PRO A 260 -18.21 10.85 -6.30
N LEU A 261 -17.43 11.56 -5.48
CA LEU A 261 -16.77 12.80 -5.88
C LEU A 261 -15.46 12.50 -6.63
N ASP A 262 -15.04 13.46 -7.45
CA ASP A 262 -13.77 13.41 -8.17
C ASP A 262 -12.74 14.26 -7.44
N VAL A 263 -11.58 13.70 -7.11
CA VAL A 263 -10.49 14.40 -6.44
C VAL A 263 -10.01 15.63 -7.21
N ARG A 264 -10.12 15.60 -8.55
CA ARG A 264 -9.71 16.71 -9.43
C ARG A 264 -10.54 17.98 -9.22
N ASP A 265 -11.77 17.84 -8.77
CA ASP A 265 -12.64 18.99 -8.43
C ASP A 265 -12.22 19.65 -7.12
N TYR A 266 -11.40 18.98 -6.30
CA TYR A 266 -10.94 19.39 -4.98
C TYR A 266 -9.40 19.37 -4.86
N GLU A 267 -8.68 19.44 -5.99
CA GLU A 267 -7.22 19.37 -6.05
C GLU A 267 -6.58 20.42 -5.13
N GLU A 268 -7.07 21.65 -5.14
CA GLU A 268 -6.55 22.72 -4.29
C GLU A 268 -6.61 22.37 -2.81
N HIS A 269 -7.68 21.71 -2.37
CA HIS A 269 -7.83 21.29 -0.97
C HIS A 269 -6.88 20.13 -0.62
N LEU A 270 -6.69 19.19 -1.53
CA LEU A 270 -5.72 18.10 -1.38
C LEU A 270 -4.30 18.66 -1.23
N LEU A 271 -3.92 19.57 -2.14
CA LEU A 271 -2.60 20.21 -2.13
C LEU A 271 -2.39 21.09 -0.89
N ALA A 272 -3.42 21.82 -0.45
CA ALA A 272 -3.37 22.60 0.78
C ALA A 272 -3.13 21.72 2.02
N GLY A 273 -3.80 20.57 2.10
CA GLY A 273 -3.58 19.59 3.17
C GLY A 273 -2.19 18.98 3.14
N PHE A 274 -1.71 18.61 1.95
CA PHE A 274 -0.35 18.10 1.75
C PHE A 274 0.70 19.14 2.16
N ALA A 275 0.59 20.36 1.67
CA ALA A 275 1.52 21.44 1.98
C ALA A 275 1.52 21.76 3.49
N TRP A 276 0.34 21.81 4.12
CA TRP A 276 0.23 22.05 5.56
C TRP A 276 1.01 21.02 6.38
N VAL A 277 0.80 19.72 6.14
CA VAL A 277 1.50 18.69 6.90
C VAL A 277 2.98 18.62 6.55
N TYR A 278 3.33 18.86 5.29
CA TYR A 278 4.72 18.93 4.86
C TYR A 278 5.47 20.00 5.64
N ASP A 279 4.94 21.23 5.69
CA ASP A 279 5.54 22.35 6.41
C ASP A 279 5.60 22.07 7.93
N ARG A 280 4.58 21.43 8.47
CA ARG A 280 4.53 21.04 9.87
C ARG A 280 5.65 20.05 10.22
N ILE A 281 5.85 19.00 9.40
CA ILE A 281 6.91 18.00 9.61
C ILE A 281 8.29 18.63 9.38
N ALA A 282 8.45 19.41 8.33
CA ALA A 282 9.71 20.09 8.02
C ALA A 282 10.12 21.09 9.11
N GLY A 283 9.16 21.82 9.68
CA GLY A 283 9.38 22.75 10.79
C GLY A 283 9.83 22.09 12.11
N GLU A 284 9.39 20.85 12.35
CA GLU A 284 9.73 20.04 13.54
C GLU A 284 10.88 19.04 13.27
N LYS A 285 11.60 19.19 12.18
CA LYS A 285 12.62 18.26 11.70
C LYS A 285 13.62 17.86 12.79
N ARG A 286 14.18 18.83 13.52
CA ARG A 286 15.18 18.56 14.58
C ARG A 286 14.62 17.64 15.66
N ARG A 287 13.41 17.93 16.13
CA ARG A 287 12.72 17.11 17.13
C ARG A 287 12.44 15.69 16.62
N LEU A 288 11.95 15.58 15.37
CA LEU A 288 11.66 14.28 14.74
C LEU A 288 12.92 13.43 14.57
N LEU A 289 14.05 14.06 14.28
CA LEU A 289 15.34 13.39 14.16
C LEU A 289 15.97 13.03 15.51
N GLY A 290 15.41 13.54 16.63
CA GLY A 290 15.95 13.34 17.98
C GLY A 290 17.20 14.19 18.26
N GLU A 291 17.30 15.35 17.60
CA GLU A 291 18.43 16.29 17.76
C GLU A 291 18.17 17.34 18.85
N ASP A 292 16.95 17.45 19.35
CA ASP A 292 16.58 18.35 20.43
C ASP A 292 16.76 17.65 21.78
N ALA A 293 17.62 18.21 22.62
CA ALA A 293 17.95 17.64 23.92
C ALA A 293 16.73 17.64 24.86
N GLY A 294 16.37 16.48 25.38
CA GLY A 294 15.35 16.32 26.43
C GLY A 294 13.94 16.05 25.97
N GLU A 295 13.66 16.03 24.67
CA GLU A 295 12.35 15.67 24.13
C GLU A 295 12.41 14.34 23.35
N ALA A 296 11.46 13.45 23.63
CA ALA A 296 11.31 12.21 22.86
C ALA A 296 10.81 12.53 21.44
N SER A 297 11.41 11.87 20.45
CA SER A 297 10.94 11.98 19.07
C SER A 297 9.57 11.30 18.93
N PRO A 298 8.58 11.92 18.25
CA PRO A 298 7.33 11.24 17.91
C PRO A 298 7.54 9.93 17.13
N LEU A 299 8.65 9.80 16.39
CA LEU A 299 9.03 8.55 15.69
C LEU A 299 9.39 7.42 16.64
N ASP A 300 9.74 7.70 17.90
CA ASP A 300 10.09 6.67 18.87
C ASP A 300 8.92 5.75 19.21
N ALA A 301 7.68 6.23 19.05
CA ALA A 301 6.48 5.42 19.19
C ALA A 301 6.45 4.21 18.25
N PHE A 302 7.07 4.33 17.07
CA PHE A 302 7.16 3.25 16.09
C PHE A 302 8.35 2.30 16.35
N GLY A 303 9.28 2.67 17.21
CA GLY A 303 10.58 2.00 17.36
C GLY A 303 10.53 0.52 17.74
N SER A 304 9.48 0.09 18.45
CA SER A 304 9.26 -1.31 18.84
C SER A 304 8.24 -2.03 17.97
N CYS A 305 7.71 -1.39 16.92
CA CYS A 305 6.72 -1.99 16.07
C CYS A 305 7.33 -3.09 15.19
N ARG A 306 6.54 -4.14 14.96
CA ARG A 306 6.78 -5.17 13.96
C ARG A 306 6.00 -4.80 12.72
N LEU A 307 6.70 -4.57 11.61
CA LEU A 307 6.17 -4.05 10.36
C LEU A 307 6.10 -5.17 9.32
N ARG A 308 5.02 -5.25 8.57
CA ARG A 308 4.92 -6.19 7.46
C ARG A 308 5.87 -5.79 6.34
N PHE A 309 6.54 -6.77 5.76
CA PHE A 309 7.37 -6.61 4.59
C PHE A 309 6.89 -7.50 3.46
N MET A 310 6.56 -6.91 2.32
CA MET A 310 6.10 -7.63 1.13
C MET A 310 7.27 -7.86 0.19
N ILE A 311 7.69 -9.13 0.06
CA ILE A 311 8.72 -9.54 -0.91
C ILE A 311 8.15 -9.50 -2.33
N ARG A 312 6.91 -9.96 -2.50
CA ARG A 312 6.18 -10.00 -3.76
C ARG A 312 4.74 -9.58 -3.55
N ASN A 313 4.11 -9.12 -4.62
CA ASN A 313 2.66 -8.91 -4.62
C ASN A 313 1.96 -10.24 -4.29
N THR A 314 0.96 -10.20 -3.40
CA THR A 314 0.19 -11.39 -2.95
C THR A 314 -0.46 -12.13 -4.12
N GLN A 315 -0.81 -11.44 -5.20
CA GLN A 315 -1.34 -12.06 -6.43
C GLN A 315 -0.38 -13.09 -7.03
N VAL A 316 0.94 -12.87 -6.95
CA VAL A 316 1.94 -13.82 -7.44
C VAL A 316 1.84 -15.15 -6.69
N TYR A 317 1.68 -15.09 -5.36
CA TYR A 317 1.48 -16.30 -4.54
C TYR A 317 0.12 -16.94 -4.81
N ALA A 318 -0.94 -16.14 -4.94
CA ALA A 318 -2.27 -16.64 -5.28
C ALA A 318 -2.29 -17.37 -6.62
N ASP A 319 -1.56 -16.88 -7.63
CA ASP A 319 -1.45 -17.53 -8.94
C ASP A 319 -0.73 -18.87 -8.84
N VAL A 320 0.35 -18.98 -8.05
CA VAL A 320 1.02 -20.26 -7.79
C VAL A 320 0.09 -21.24 -7.10
N LEU A 321 -0.60 -20.82 -6.03
CA LEU A 321 -1.54 -21.65 -5.27
C LEU A 321 -2.73 -22.10 -6.13
N ASN A 322 -3.29 -21.22 -6.95
CA ASN A 322 -4.37 -21.54 -7.87
C ASN A 322 -3.94 -22.56 -8.94
N HIS A 323 -2.71 -22.42 -9.44
CA HIS A 323 -2.17 -23.39 -10.40
C HIS A 323 -1.89 -24.74 -9.73
N ALA A 324 -1.29 -24.75 -8.55
CA ALA A 324 -1.03 -25.98 -7.77
C ALA A 324 -2.32 -26.70 -7.32
N ALA A 325 -3.47 -26.02 -7.29
CA ALA A 325 -4.77 -26.60 -6.97
C ALA A 325 -5.39 -27.43 -8.12
N ARG A 326 -4.74 -27.52 -9.29
CA ARG A 326 -5.23 -28.33 -10.41
C ARG A 326 -5.11 -29.83 -10.11
N PRO A 327 -6.03 -30.66 -10.63
CA PRO A 327 -6.08 -32.09 -10.33
C PRO A 327 -4.76 -32.86 -10.57
N GLU A 328 -4.00 -32.48 -11.59
CA GLU A 328 -2.71 -33.12 -11.93
C GLU A 328 -1.67 -32.96 -10.81
N PHE A 329 -1.62 -31.80 -10.13
CA PHE A 329 -0.70 -31.57 -9.03
C PHE A 329 -1.21 -32.16 -7.70
N LEU A 330 -2.53 -32.29 -7.54
CA LEU A 330 -3.12 -32.84 -6.33
C LEU A 330 -3.01 -34.34 -6.21
N ARG A 331 -2.67 -35.03 -7.32
CA ARG A 331 -2.44 -36.48 -7.38
C ARG A 331 -1.07 -36.91 -6.90
N ASP A 332 -0.07 -36.05 -7.05
CA ASP A 332 1.32 -36.39 -6.82
C ASP A 332 2.02 -35.29 -6.02
N GLY A 333 2.56 -35.65 -4.85
CA GLY A 333 3.24 -34.69 -3.98
C GLY A 333 4.51 -34.11 -4.59
N LEU A 334 5.22 -34.84 -5.43
CA LEU A 334 6.42 -34.36 -6.11
C LEU A 334 6.06 -33.30 -7.15
N LEU A 335 5.00 -33.53 -7.94
CA LEU A 335 4.52 -32.55 -8.92
C LEU A 335 4.00 -31.28 -8.21
N TYR A 336 3.32 -31.44 -7.06
CA TYR A 336 2.87 -30.32 -6.25
C TYR A 336 4.05 -29.50 -5.74
N SER A 337 5.10 -30.15 -5.20
CA SER A 337 6.30 -29.44 -4.73
C SER A 337 7.01 -28.71 -5.88
N PHE A 338 7.14 -29.28 -7.07
CA PHE A 338 7.70 -28.57 -8.22
C PHE A 338 6.90 -27.32 -8.60
N GLU A 339 5.57 -27.38 -8.48
CA GLU A 339 4.73 -26.23 -8.80
C GLU A 339 4.92 -25.08 -7.81
N VAL A 340 4.99 -25.35 -6.51
CA VAL A 340 5.22 -24.31 -5.49
C VAL A 340 6.65 -23.74 -5.53
N GLU A 341 7.60 -24.46 -6.14
CA GLU A 341 8.98 -24.00 -6.34
C GLU A 341 9.17 -23.09 -7.59
N ARG A 342 8.11 -22.76 -8.32
CA ARG A 342 8.19 -21.89 -9.52
C ARG A 342 8.84 -20.53 -9.27
N LEU A 343 8.91 -20.07 -8.03
CA LEU A 343 9.54 -18.81 -7.67
C LEU A 343 11.06 -18.90 -7.50
N ALA A 344 11.64 -20.11 -7.45
CA ALA A 344 13.06 -20.36 -7.27
C ALA A 344 13.96 -19.64 -8.31
N PRO A 345 13.62 -19.61 -9.63
CA PRO A 345 14.49 -19.00 -10.63
C PRO A 345 14.81 -17.53 -10.35
N ALA A 346 13.89 -16.78 -9.74
CA ALA A 346 14.12 -15.38 -9.38
C ALA A 346 15.29 -15.22 -8.38
N PHE A 347 15.44 -16.18 -7.45
CA PHE A 347 16.55 -16.16 -6.48
C PHE A 347 17.86 -16.68 -7.07
N LEU A 348 17.79 -17.63 -8.01
CA LEU A 348 18.98 -18.23 -8.63
C LEU A 348 19.64 -17.29 -9.64
N LEU A 349 18.84 -16.48 -10.33
CA LEU A 349 19.32 -15.57 -11.38
C LEU A 349 19.89 -14.25 -10.81
N TRP A 350 19.56 -13.89 -9.55
CA TRP A 350 19.76 -12.55 -9.02
C TRP A 350 20.72 -12.50 -7.82
N ALA A 351 21.25 -13.63 -7.40
CA ALA A 351 22.14 -13.68 -6.24
C ALA A 351 23.60 -13.65 -6.67
N PRO A 352 24.38 -12.63 -6.29
CA PRO A 352 25.82 -12.64 -6.43
C PRO A 352 26.46 -13.74 -5.55
N ASP A 353 27.61 -14.21 -5.97
CA ASP A 353 28.40 -15.19 -5.22
C ASP A 353 28.59 -14.76 -3.75
N GLY A 354 28.09 -15.55 -2.82
CA GLY A 354 28.17 -15.31 -1.37
C GLY A 354 26.91 -14.80 -0.69
N GLU A 355 26.01 -14.07 -1.37
CA GLU A 355 24.71 -13.64 -0.81
C GLU A 355 23.58 -14.63 -1.07
N LEU A 356 23.77 -15.59 -1.98
CA LEU A 356 22.81 -16.62 -2.37
C LEU A 356 22.22 -17.35 -1.15
N ARG A 357 23.03 -17.63 -0.16
CA ARG A 357 22.60 -18.43 1.01
C ARG A 357 21.52 -17.70 1.84
N ALA A 358 21.66 -16.41 2.06
CA ALA A 358 20.68 -15.64 2.82
C ALA A 358 19.35 -15.51 2.06
N LEU A 359 19.42 -15.24 0.76
CA LEU A 359 18.25 -15.16 -0.12
C LEU A 359 17.59 -16.52 -0.31
N TRP A 360 18.38 -17.61 -0.37
CA TRP A 360 17.85 -18.96 -0.47
C TRP A 360 17.02 -19.36 0.75
N ASN A 361 17.43 -18.98 1.95
CA ASN A 361 16.65 -19.23 3.16
C ASN A 361 15.28 -18.51 3.12
N VAL A 362 15.22 -17.29 2.56
CA VAL A 362 13.96 -16.56 2.36
C VAL A 362 13.06 -17.29 1.36
N PHE A 363 13.64 -17.78 0.24
CA PHE A 363 12.89 -18.62 -0.71
C PHE A 363 12.37 -19.91 -0.05
N CYS A 364 13.16 -20.56 0.80
CA CYS A 364 12.70 -21.74 1.53
C CYS A 364 11.48 -21.42 2.40
N ALA A 365 11.46 -20.27 3.07
CA ALA A 365 10.30 -19.82 3.85
C ALA A 365 9.07 -19.54 2.94
N GLU A 366 9.26 -18.91 1.76
CA GLU A 366 8.18 -18.74 0.79
C GLU A 366 7.61 -20.10 0.35
N ARG A 367 8.49 -21.04 -0.03
CA ARG A 367 8.11 -22.38 -0.46
C ARG A 367 7.35 -23.13 0.63
N ASP A 368 7.86 -23.12 1.86
CA ASP A 368 7.26 -23.86 2.97
C ASP A 368 5.85 -23.32 3.31
N ALA A 369 5.61 -22.01 3.19
CA ALA A 369 4.28 -21.43 3.30
C ALA A 369 3.37 -21.92 2.16
N LEU A 370 3.83 -21.85 0.90
CA LEU A 370 3.07 -22.27 -0.28
C LEU A 370 2.77 -23.76 -0.27
N GLU A 371 3.71 -24.64 0.15
CA GLU A 371 3.47 -26.08 0.30
C GLU A 371 2.33 -26.38 1.27
N ASN A 372 2.15 -25.51 2.25
CA ASN A 372 1.08 -25.58 3.21
C ASN A 372 -0.15 -24.76 2.80
N ARG A 373 -0.22 -24.25 1.56
CA ARG A 373 -1.33 -23.46 1.06
C ARG A 373 -1.57 -22.19 1.88
N ASP A 374 -0.49 -21.54 2.27
CA ASP A 374 -0.52 -20.24 2.95
C ASP A 374 0.17 -19.19 2.07
N ILE A 375 -0.27 -17.93 2.19
CA ILE A 375 0.41 -16.82 1.53
C ILE A 375 1.58 -16.41 2.42
N PRO A 376 2.84 -16.46 1.91
CA PRO A 376 4.01 -16.08 2.69
C PRO A 376 3.88 -14.68 3.27
N ILE A 377 4.24 -14.53 4.53
CA ILE A 377 4.25 -13.24 5.22
C ILE A 377 5.58 -13.04 5.92
N PHE A 378 6.13 -11.85 5.78
CA PHE A 378 7.40 -11.48 6.38
C PHE A 378 7.26 -10.19 7.17
N TYR A 379 8.17 -10.02 8.12
CA TYR A 379 8.18 -8.86 9.00
C TYR A 379 9.60 -8.32 9.19
N GLY A 380 9.69 -7.08 9.66
CA GLY A 380 10.90 -6.49 10.17
C GLY A 380 10.60 -5.70 11.44
N GLN A 381 11.51 -5.72 12.40
CA GLN A 381 11.45 -4.81 13.54
C GLN A 381 11.77 -3.40 13.04
N ALA A 382 10.97 -2.40 13.42
CA ALA A 382 11.07 -1.05 12.86
C ALA A 382 12.48 -0.43 12.93
N ARG A 383 13.31 -0.83 13.91
CA ARG A 383 14.74 -0.44 14.05
C ARG A 383 15.72 -1.55 13.69
N GLY A 384 15.22 -2.72 13.26
CA GLY A 384 16.03 -3.89 12.94
C GLY A 384 16.45 -3.93 11.48
N LEU A 385 17.46 -4.76 11.20
CA LEU A 385 17.95 -5.03 9.84
C LEU A 385 17.74 -6.48 9.42
N ALA A 386 17.10 -7.30 10.25
CA ALA A 386 16.76 -8.68 9.94
C ALA A 386 15.32 -8.78 9.43
N LEU A 387 15.13 -9.59 8.39
CA LEU A 387 13.82 -10.06 7.98
C LEU A 387 13.41 -11.23 8.88
N GLU A 388 12.16 -11.28 9.30
CA GLU A 388 11.57 -12.35 10.10
C GLU A 388 10.49 -13.03 9.26
N ASP A 389 10.53 -14.34 9.14
CA ASP A 389 9.51 -15.13 8.45
C ASP A 389 8.32 -15.49 9.38
N ASP A 390 7.33 -16.19 8.86
CA ASP A 390 6.12 -16.59 9.59
C ASP A 390 6.37 -17.59 10.72
N THR A 391 7.50 -18.28 10.71
CA THR A 391 7.93 -19.19 11.79
C THR A 391 8.65 -18.45 12.93
N GLY A 392 8.98 -17.17 12.72
CA GLY A 392 9.80 -16.36 13.62
C GLY A 392 11.30 -16.52 13.39
N ALA A 393 11.74 -17.22 12.33
CA ALA A 393 13.16 -17.31 12.01
C ALA A 393 13.67 -15.98 11.43
N LEU A 394 14.86 -15.60 11.86
CA LEU A 394 15.47 -14.34 11.46
C LEU A 394 16.48 -14.54 10.33
N HIS A 395 16.37 -13.68 9.32
CA HIS A 395 17.30 -13.58 8.19
C HIS A 395 18.14 -12.30 8.36
N PRO A 396 19.30 -12.36 9.02
CA PRO A 396 20.08 -11.18 9.38
C PRO A 396 20.68 -10.49 8.15
N GLY A 397 20.74 -9.15 8.19
CA GLY A 397 21.36 -8.35 7.13
C GLY A 397 20.56 -8.32 5.82
N TYR A 398 19.30 -8.69 5.86
CA TYR A 398 18.40 -8.61 4.70
C TYR A 398 18.11 -7.15 4.31
N PHE A 399 17.86 -6.29 5.30
CA PHE A 399 17.65 -4.88 5.10
C PHE A 399 18.97 -4.12 5.15
N MET A 400 19.13 -3.12 4.28
CA MET A 400 20.27 -2.18 4.32
C MET A 400 19.99 -0.97 5.19
N GLU A 401 18.70 -0.67 5.43
CA GLU A 401 18.26 0.46 6.24
C GLU A 401 16.99 0.08 7.01
N SER A 402 16.94 0.43 8.30
CA SER A 402 15.77 0.21 9.13
C SER A 402 14.62 1.14 8.71
N ALA A 403 13.38 0.75 9.00
CA ALA A 403 12.21 1.54 8.64
C ALA A 403 12.20 2.92 9.33
N VAL A 404 12.63 2.99 10.60
CA VAL A 404 12.75 4.26 11.32
C VAL A 404 13.86 5.13 10.74
N ASP A 405 15.01 4.56 10.37
CA ASP A 405 16.10 5.34 9.78
C ASP A 405 15.71 5.85 8.39
N ARG A 406 15.00 5.04 7.60
CA ARG A 406 14.45 5.48 6.32
C ARG A 406 13.49 6.66 6.49
N ALA A 407 12.53 6.59 7.42
CA ALA A 407 11.64 7.71 7.72
C ALA A 407 12.42 8.96 8.14
N LYS A 408 13.45 8.80 8.99
CA LYS A 408 14.35 9.92 9.34
C LYS A 408 15.08 10.49 8.13
N ASN A 409 15.53 9.65 7.19
CA ASN A 409 16.22 10.11 5.99
C ASN A 409 15.27 10.85 5.03
N LEU A 410 14.02 10.39 4.88
CA LEU A 410 12.98 11.12 4.15
C LEU A 410 12.72 12.49 4.78
N ILE A 411 12.52 12.56 6.10
CA ILE A 411 12.31 13.80 6.82
C ILE A 411 13.52 14.75 6.70
N ARG A 412 14.77 14.24 6.69
CA ARG A 412 15.97 15.08 6.46
C ARG A 412 15.96 15.78 5.11
N ARG A 413 15.44 15.10 4.08
CA ARG A 413 15.35 15.63 2.70
C ARG A 413 14.22 16.65 2.51
N MET A 414 13.23 16.69 3.39
CA MET A 414 12.09 17.59 3.28
C MET A 414 12.54 19.05 3.34
N ASP A 415 12.47 19.74 2.22
CA ASP A 415 12.75 21.18 2.06
C ASP A 415 11.78 21.75 1.00
N GLU A 416 11.89 23.05 0.71
CA GLU A 416 11.00 23.71 -0.25
C GLU A 416 11.14 23.16 -1.68
N ARG A 417 12.34 22.72 -2.06
CA ARG A 417 12.57 22.10 -3.37
C ARG A 417 11.88 20.75 -3.46
N ASP A 418 12.05 19.89 -2.47
CA ASP A 418 11.40 18.58 -2.42
C ASP A 418 9.87 18.76 -2.38
N LYS A 419 9.36 19.69 -1.57
CA LYS A 419 7.93 20.01 -1.51
C LYS A 419 7.35 20.31 -2.89
N ASN A 420 8.02 21.16 -3.66
CA ASN A 420 7.58 21.53 -5.01
C ASN A 420 7.63 20.36 -5.98
N VAL A 421 8.64 19.49 -5.86
CA VAL A 421 8.72 18.23 -6.64
C VAL A 421 7.55 17.33 -6.31
N GLN A 422 7.27 17.08 -5.03
CA GLN A 422 6.18 16.20 -4.61
C GLN A 422 4.81 16.76 -5.02
N ILE A 423 4.57 18.07 -4.90
CA ILE A 423 3.35 18.73 -5.39
C ILE A 423 3.21 18.54 -6.90
N GLY A 424 4.28 18.73 -7.68
CA GLY A 424 4.27 18.50 -9.13
C GLY A 424 3.95 17.05 -9.50
N LEU A 425 4.46 16.08 -8.72
CA LEU A 425 4.14 14.66 -8.90
C LEU A 425 2.67 14.35 -8.58
N ILE A 426 2.09 14.94 -7.53
CA ILE A 426 0.66 14.80 -7.20
C ILE A 426 -0.18 15.30 -8.36
N GLN A 427 0.07 16.52 -8.83
CA GLN A 427 -0.68 17.15 -9.92
C GLN A 427 -0.57 16.32 -11.21
N ALA A 428 0.65 15.95 -11.60
CA ALA A 428 0.86 15.13 -12.78
C ALA A 428 0.13 13.78 -12.70
N ALA A 429 0.17 13.10 -11.55
CA ALA A 429 -0.52 11.83 -11.35
C ALA A 429 -2.05 11.95 -11.48
N LEU A 430 -2.65 12.98 -10.88
CA LEU A 430 -4.10 13.22 -10.96
C LEU A 430 -4.57 13.50 -12.40
N HIS A 431 -3.77 14.21 -13.19
CA HIS A 431 -4.13 14.55 -14.56
C HIS A 431 -3.80 13.45 -15.58
N MET A 432 -2.84 12.56 -15.30
CA MET A 432 -2.56 11.39 -16.14
C MET A 432 -3.74 10.42 -16.24
N GLY A 433 -4.48 10.21 -15.16
CA GLY A 433 -5.66 9.34 -15.11
C GLY A 433 -6.81 9.81 -16.00
N ALA A 434 -6.91 11.11 -16.27
CA ALA A 434 -7.97 11.68 -17.08
C ALA A 434 -7.91 11.30 -18.57
N ALA A 435 -6.71 11.04 -19.08
CA ALA A 435 -6.52 10.70 -20.49
C ALA A 435 -6.92 9.25 -20.85
N SER A 436 -7.23 8.41 -19.85
CA SER A 436 -7.45 6.97 -20.06
C SER A 436 -8.92 6.50 -19.99
N SER A 437 -9.87 7.32 -19.56
CA SER A 437 -11.27 6.92 -19.42
C SER A 437 -12.19 7.56 -20.48
N HIS A 438 -12.92 6.74 -21.25
CA HIS A 438 -13.91 7.20 -22.23
C HIS A 438 -15.08 8.03 -21.61
N ALA A 439 -15.33 7.88 -20.31
CA ALA A 439 -16.32 8.70 -19.59
C ALA A 439 -15.87 10.16 -19.40
N ASP A 440 -14.58 10.43 -19.58
CA ASP A 440 -14.00 11.77 -19.45
C ASP A 440 -13.93 12.51 -20.80
N GLU A 441 -14.14 11.85 -21.95
CA GLU A 441 -14.19 12.53 -23.26
C GLU A 441 -15.36 13.53 -23.33
N GLU A 442 -16.52 13.20 -22.78
CA GLU A 442 -17.66 14.13 -22.71
C GLU A 442 -17.41 15.27 -21.70
N ARG A 443 -16.79 14.96 -20.54
CA ARG A 443 -16.45 15.97 -19.52
C ARG A 443 -15.24 16.82 -19.89
N ALA A 444 -14.26 16.25 -20.59
CA ALA A 444 -13.11 16.98 -21.11
C ALA A 444 -13.53 18.00 -22.17
N SER A 445 -14.54 17.69 -22.99
CA SER A 445 -15.09 18.62 -23.96
C SER A 445 -15.79 19.81 -23.29
N ASP A 446 -16.52 19.59 -22.20
CA ASP A 446 -17.21 20.67 -21.47
C ASP A 446 -16.23 21.53 -20.64
N ARG A 447 -15.20 20.92 -20.01
CA ARG A 447 -14.19 21.63 -19.23
C ARG A 447 -13.13 22.32 -20.11
N ALA A 448 -12.76 21.69 -21.24
CA ALA A 448 -11.85 22.32 -22.21
C ALA A 448 -12.46 23.56 -22.83
N SER A 449 -13.78 23.60 -23.05
CA SER A 449 -14.46 24.77 -23.59
C SER A 449 -14.44 25.98 -22.64
N ASP A 450 -14.39 25.76 -21.32
CA ASP A 450 -14.39 26.86 -20.34
C ASP A 450 -12.97 27.29 -19.90
N LYS A 451 -11.99 26.35 -19.84
CA LYS A 451 -10.59 26.67 -19.42
C LYS A 451 -9.66 27.04 -20.59
N PHE A 452 -9.98 26.61 -21.81
CA PHE A 452 -9.29 27.02 -23.03
C PHE A 452 -10.12 27.99 -23.86
N ARG A 453 -10.59 29.08 -23.26
CA ARG A 453 -10.78 30.28 -24.06
C ARG A 453 -9.39 30.68 -24.51
N ILE A 454 -9.05 30.35 -25.75
CA ILE A 454 -7.92 30.99 -26.43
C ILE A 454 -8.23 32.48 -26.38
N PRO A 455 -7.48 33.29 -25.66
CA PRO A 455 -7.63 34.74 -25.75
C PRO A 455 -7.55 35.11 -27.23
N GLU A 456 -8.29 36.14 -27.67
CA GLU A 456 -8.13 36.69 -29.02
C GLU A 456 -6.65 36.71 -29.35
N ALA A 457 -6.28 36.09 -30.49
CA ALA A 457 -4.92 35.71 -30.83
C ALA A 457 -3.90 36.76 -30.34
N PRO A 458 -3.05 36.44 -29.36
CA PRO A 458 -2.02 37.38 -28.96
C PRO A 458 -1.21 37.71 -30.20
N ALA A 459 -0.72 38.94 -30.30
CA ALA A 459 0.21 39.34 -31.33
C ALA A 459 1.27 38.22 -31.45
N VAL A 460 1.51 37.72 -32.66
CA VAL A 460 2.51 36.65 -32.91
C VAL A 460 3.76 37.07 -32.20
N PRO A 461 4.25 36.33 -31.18
CA PRO A 461 5.44 36.71 -30.46
C PRO A 461 6.61 36.77 -31.47
N ASP A 462 7.48 37.76 -31.29
CA ASP A 462 8.70 37.82 -32.13
C ASP A 462 9.64 36.63 -31.82
N ASP A 463 10.57 36.39 -32.71
CA ASP A 463 11.50 35.27 -32.60
C ASP A 463 12.34 35.34 -31.32
N ASP A 464 12.67 36.54 -30.83
CA ASP A 464 13.47 36.74 -29.62
C ASP A 464 12.67 36.33 -28.36
N HIS A 465 11.37 36.62 -28.32
CA HIS A 465 10.51 36.16 -27.26
C HIS A 465 10.34 34.64 -27.27
N LEU A 466 10.11 34.02 -28.43
CA LEU A 466 10.02 32.56 -28.56
C LEU A 466 11.31 31.86 -28.17
N ILE A 467 12.47 32.40 -28.55
CA ILE A 467 13.79 31.89 -28.15
C ILE A 467 13.97 32.01 -26.63
N GLY A 468 13.55 33.14 -26.03
CA GLY A 468 13.61 33.35 -24.59
C GLY A 468 12.77 32.35 -23.83
N GLU A 469 11.52 32.10 -24.24
CA GLU A 469 10.64 31.10 -23.66
C GLU A 469 11.22 29.69 -23.83
N ALA A 470 11.72 29.34 -25.02
CA ALA A 470 12.33 28.03 -25.27
C ALA A 470 13.58 27.82 -24.40
N ALA A 471 14.40 28.83 -24.22
CA ALA A 471 15.57 28.79 -23.34
C ALA A 471 15.14 28.57 -21.87
N GLY A 472 14.11 29.29 -21.41
CA GLY A 472 13.55 29.09 -20.06
C GLY A 472 13.03 27.67 -19.83
N ILE A 473 12.29 27.10 -20.79
CA ILE A 473 11.80 25.71 -20.73
C ILE A 473 12.99 24.74 -20.70
N PHE A 474 14.01 24.98 -21.55
CA PHE A 474 15.20 24.13 -21.57
C PHE A 474 15.97 24.16 -20.24
N GLU A 475 16.13 25.35 -19.64
CA GLU A 475 16.77 25.51 -18.33
C GLU A 475 15.99 24.77 -17.24
N GLU A 476 14.66 24.83 -17.27
CA GLU A 476 13.81 24.12 -16.33
C GLU A 476 13.92 22.60 -16.48
N ILE A 477 13.91 22.08 -17.71
CA ILE A 477 14.16 20.66 -18.00
C ILE A 477 15.55 20.25 -17.52
N ALA A 478 16.57 21.06 -17.83
CA ALA A 478 17.94 20.80 -17.44
C ALA A 478 18.14 20.81 -15.91
N ALA A 479 17.41 21.67 -15.19
CA ALA A 479 17.45 21.74 -13.74
C ALA A 479 16.86 20.50 -13.04
N ARG A 480 15.96 19.79 -13.72
CA ARG A 480 15.31 18.57 -13.22
C ARG A 480 16.06 17.29 -13.58
N ARG A 481 17.21 17.39 -14.25
CA ARG A 481 18.01 16.22 -14.60
C ARG A 481 18.58 15.52 -13.36
N ILE A 482 18.56 14.21 -13.39
CA ILE A 482 19.23 13.33 -12.45
C ILE A 482 20.53 12.89 -13.12
N VAL A 483 21.67 13.10 -12.46
CA VAL A 483 22.98 12.79 -13.01
C VAL A 483 23.54 11.57 -12.28
N GLY A 484 23.86 10.51 -13.02
CA GLY A 484 24.50 9.31 -12.52
C GLY A 484 25.99 9.47 -12.31
N ALA A 485 26.61 8.48 -11.68
CA ALA A 485 28.04 8.49 -11.34
C ALA A 485 28.94 8.55 -12.58
N ASP A 486 28.49 8.01 -13.70
CA ASP A 486 29.22 7.99 -14.98
C ASP A 486 28.93 9.23 -15.86
N GLY A 487 28.17 10.21 -15.32
CA GLY A 487 27.79 11.42 -16.05
C GLY A 487 26.58 11.22 -16.97
N ASP A 488 25.96 10.05 -16.98
CA ASP A 488 24.69 9.79 -17.65
C ASP A 488 23.56 10.60 -16.98
N VAL A 489 22.48 10.86 -17.72
CA VAL A 489 21.36 11.67 -17.24
C VAL A 489 20.03 10.96 -17.43
N ALA A 490 19.12 11.20 -16.50
CA ALA A 490 17.74 10.73 -16.57
C ALA A 490 16.77 11.82 -16.10
N TRP A 491 15.50 11.68 -16.48
CA TRP A 491 14.39 12.51 -15.99
C TRP A 491 13.24 11.63 -15.57
N ILE A 492 12.53 12.05 -14.55
CA ILE A 492 11.25 11.46 -14.16
C ILE A 492 10.16 12.18 -14.94
N THR A 493 9.47 11.45 -15.80
CA THR A 493 8.39 11.99 -16.62
C THR A 493 7.20 11.06 -16.66
N PRO A 494 5.95 11.59 -16.74
CA PRO A 494 4.79 10.78 -17.01
C PRO A 494 4.89 10.17 -18.41
N GLN A 495 4.60 8.86 -18.52
CA GLN A 495 4.54 8.18 -19.82
C GLN A 495 3.09 7.95 -20.23
N PHE A 496 2.74 8.49 -21.40
CA PHE A 496 1.48 8.21 -22.09
C PHE A 496 1.71 7.17 -23.18
N HIS A 497 1.23 5.94 -23.00
CA HIS A 497 1.22 4.97 -24.08
C HIS A 497 0.00 5.20 -25.00
N LEU A 498 0.20 5.92 -26.08
CA LEU A 498 -0.83 6.16 -27.11
C LEU A 498 -1.36 4.87 -27.79
N GLN A 499 -0.71 3.73 -27.56
CA GLN A 499 -1.08 2.44 -28.15
C GLN A 499 -1.99 1.57 -27.27
N ALA A 500 -2.40 2.01 -26.11
CA ALA A 500 -3.25 1.25 -25.17
C ALA A 500 -4.67 0.94 -25.73
N ARG A 501 -5.04 1.41 -26.92
CA ARG A 501 -6.33 1.06 -27.55
C ARG A 501 -6.41 -0.38 -28.09
N LYS A 502 -5.29 -1.15 -28.18
CA LYS A 502 -5.34 -2.50 -28.80
C LYS A 502 -4.26 -3.50 -28.37
N ILE A 503 -3.32 -3.19 -27.50
CA ILE A 503 -2.13 -4.02 -27.33
C ILE A 503 -1.79 -4.19 -25.87
N ALA A 504 -1.42 -5.44 -25.57
CA ALA A 504 -0.65 -5.98 -24.46
C ALA A 504 -0.10 -5.01 -23.40
N PRO A 505 0.06 -5.47 -22.16
CA PRO A 505 0.27 -4.70 -20.95
C PRO A 505 1.56 -3.89 -21.02
N GLY A 506 1.48 -2.71 -21.61
CA GLY A 506 2.47 -1.67 -21.48
C GLY A 506 2.22 -0.99 -20.14
N ARG A 507 3.20 -1.00 -19.28
CA ARG A 507 3.17 -0.28 -18.03
C ARG A 507 2.80 1.18 -18.30
N ILE A 508 1.62 1.61 -17.85
CA ILE A 508 1.39 3.03 -17.60
C ILE A 508 2.24 3.30 -16.36
N GLY A 509 3.42 3.80 -16.55
CA GLY A 509 4.41 3.98 -15.50
C GLY A 509 5.20 5.25 -15.73
N TRP A 510 5.82 5.72 -14.67
CA TRP A 510 6.87 6.72 -14.77
C TRP A 510 8.10 6.07 -15.41
N ALA A 511 8.65 6.68 -16.45
CA ALA A 511 9.86 6.18 -17.08
C ALA A 511 11.06 7.00 -16.68
N CYS A 512 12.13 6.28 -16.46
CA CYS A 512 13.46 6.83 -16.34
C CYS A 512 14.25 6.29 -17.51
N SER A 513 14.50 7.05 -18.55
CA SER A 513 15.68 6.97 -19.41
C SER A 513 15.50 7.73 -20.72
N TRP A 514 16.56 8.39 -21.12
CA TRP A 514 16.90 8.66 -22.52
C TRP A 514 18.19 7.92 -22.83
N PRO A 515 18.35 7.32 -24.04
CA PRO A 515 19.64 6.76 -24.45
C PRO A 515 20.69 7.87 -24.50
N PRO A 516 21.97 7.55 -24.26
CA PRO A 516 23.01 8.53 -24.37
C PRO A 516 22.99 9.13 -25.79
N CYS A 517 22.92 10.45 -25.90
CA CYS A 517 23.22 11.13 -27.13
C CYS A 517 24.66 10.79 -27.45
N SER A 518 24.86 9.87 -28.41
CA SER A 518 26.15 9.73 -29.08
C SER A 518 26.45 11.07 -29.74
N GLY A 519 27.45 11.78 -29.18
CA GLY A 519 28.02 13.01 -29.72
C GLY A 519 28.61 12.84 -31.11
#